data_1275ceef24d48414d1e974824d1713f3
#
_entry.id   1275ceef24d48414d1e974824d1713f3
#
_cell.length_a   1.000
_cell.length_b   1.000
_cell.length_c   1.000
_cell.angle_alpha   90.00
_cell.angle_beta   90.00
_cell.angle_gamma   90.00
#
_symmetry.space_group_name_H-M   'P 1'
#
loop_
_entity.id
_entity.type
_entity.pdbx_description
1 polymer ?
#
loop_
_entity_poly.entity_id
_entity_poly.type
_entity_poly.pdbx_seq_one_letter_code
_entity_poly.pdbx_strand_id
1 'polypeptide(L)'
;MKLLSDLLPLIAFFAAWQITDDIFVATAILMVAMTIQIAIIYMKGNTIDPVLKGSYLLVILFGALTLFFQSEEFIQWKPSILYFGLAVTLLTFLTFSKQDPLQKLFLPIFKKANLELKANSSSWKRLSYLWVFGFIFLGLANIYVAKNYDLDTWVSFKTFVIPIVSSIFLFGTLGILIARGAEQENSSPPHQD
;
A
#
# COMPACT_ATOMS: atom_id res chain seq x y z
N MET A 1 25.87 30.27 -9.71
CA MET A 1 26.67 29.21 -9.06
C MET A 1 25.86 28.35 -8.07
N LYS A 2 24.84 28.88 -7.36
CA LYS A 2 24.03 28.13 -6.38
C LYS A 2 23.28 26.94 -7.03
N LEU A 3 22.68 27.14 -8.17
CA LEU A 3 21.89 26.12 -8.89
C LEU A 3 22.74 24.91 -9.33
N LEU A 4 23.99 25.11 -9.72
CA LEU A 4 24.91 24.04 -10.12
C LEU A 4 25.37 23.22 -8.91
N SER A 5 25.59 23.88 -7.76
CA SER A 5 25.92 23.24 -6.50
C SER A 5 24.77 22.36 -5.99
N ASP A 6 23.53 22.81 -6.19
CA ASP A 6 22.34 22.08 -5.71
C ASP A 6 22.04 20.82 -6.57
N LEU A 7 22.50 20.80 -7.83
CA LEU A 7 22.36 19.65 -8.73
C LEU A 7 23.50 18.62 -8.61
N LEU A 8 24.60 18.96 -7.94
CA LEU A 8 25.78 18.10 -7.84
C LEU A 8 25.47 16.69 -7.29
N PRO A 9 24.68 16.52 -6.22
CA PRO A 9 24.32 15.19 -5.72
C PRO A 9 23.52 14.38 -6.74
N LEU A 10 22.63 15.03 -7.50
CA LEU A 10 21.84 14.38 -8.52
C LEU A 10 22.70 13.92 -9.71
N ILE A 11 23.68 14.76 -10.11
CA ILE A 11 24.65 14.39 -11.15
C ILE A 11 25.49 13.20 -10.69
N ALA A 12 25.94 13.20 -9.44
CA ALA A 12 26.68 12.09 -8.86
C ALA A 12 25.87 10.77 -8.85
N PHE A 13 24.57 10.86 -8.53
CA PHE A 13 23.64 9.74 -8.61
C PHE A 13 23.56 9.14 -10.03
N PHE A 14 23.29 9.99 -11.03
CA PHE A 14 23.17 9.52 -12.41
C PHE A 14 24.50 8.98 -12.98
N ALA A 15 25.62 9.63 -12.66
CA ALA A 15 26.92 9.14 -13.05
C ALA A 15 27.23 7.77 -12.43
N ALA A 16 26.96 7.61 -11.15
CA ALA A 16 27.11 6.33 -10.46
C ALA A 16 26.23 5.24 -11.08
N TRP A 17 24.96 5.55 -11.33
CA TRP A 17 24.03 4.61 -11.96
C TRP A 17 24.50 4.18 -13.36
N GLN A 18 24.96 5.11 -14.17
CA GLN A 18 25.49 4.82 -15.51
C GLN A 18 26.76 3.96 -15.49
N ILE A 19 27.59 4.09 -14.44
CA ILE A 19 28.86 3.34 -14.34
C ILE A 19 28.64 1.95 -13.73
N THR A 20 27.76 1.83 -12.74
CA THR A 20 27.60 0.62 -11.92
C THR A 20 26.41 -0.22 -12.34
N ASP A 21 25.47 0.36 -13.07
CA ASP A 21 24.15 -0.22 -13.41
C ASP A 21 23.37 -0.70 -12.16
N ASP A 22 23.73 -0.17 -10.98
CA ASP A 22 23.19 -0.53 -9.69
C ASP A 22 22.56 0.70 -9.02
N ILE A 23 21.22 0.67 -8.90
CA ILE A 23 20.43 1.74 -8.27
C ILE A 23 20.76 1.91 -6.78
N PHE A 24 21.20 0.86 -6.10
CA PHE A 24 21.52 0.91 -4.68
C PHE A 24 22.86 1.64 -4.46
N VAL A 25 23.86 1.33 -5.28
CA VAL A 25 25.14 2.06 -5.27
C VAL A 25 24.91 3.54 -5.61
N ALA A 26 24.10 3.82 -6.62
CA ALA A 26 23.76 5.20 -6.97
C ALA A 26 23.03 5.93 -5.82
N THR A 27 22.10 5.26 -5.14
CA THR A 27 21.38 5.82 -3.98
C THR A 27 22.35 6.10 -2.81
N ALA A 28 23.27 5.18 -2.52
CA ALA A 28 24.28 5.41 -1.50
C ALA A 28 25.17 6.65 -1.82
N ILE A 29 25.59 6.78 -3.08
CA ILE A 29 26.38 7.92 -3.56
C ILE A 29 25.59 9.23 -3.44
N LEU A 30 24.29 9.23 -3.78
CA LEU A 30 23.41 10.38 -3.59
C LEU A 30 23.36 10.82 -2.13
N MET A 31 23.17 9.86 -1.20
CA MET A 31 23.11 10.14 0.24
C MET A 31 24.42 10.74 0.75
N VAL A 32 25.56 10.16 0.34
CA VAL A 32 26.89 10.66 0.70
C VAL A 32 27.12 12.05 0.13
N ALA A 33 26.82 12.27 -1.14
CA ALA A 33 26.99 13.57 -1.82
C ALA A 33 26.16 14.68 -1.16
N MET A 34 24.88 14.40 -0.82
CA MET A 34 24.03 15.35 -0.12
C MET A 34 24.52 15.62 1.31
N THR A 35 25.02 14.60 2.00
CA THR A 35 25.60 14.77 3.34
C THR A 35 26.83 15.67 3.31
N ILE A 36 27.73 15.46 2.34
CA ILE A 36 28.91 16.30 2.12
C ILE A 36 28.47 17.73 1.79
N GLN A 37 27.49 17.91 0.92
CA GLN A 37 26.98 19.24 0.56
C GLN A 37 26.46 19.99 1.79
N ILE A 38 25.63 19.37 2.62
CA ILE A 38 25.09 19.95 3.86
C ILE A 38 26.23 20.29 4.83
N ALA A 39 27.20 19.39 4.99
CA ALA A 39 28.36 19.60 5.86
C ALA A 39 29.16 20.82 5.40
N ILE A 40 29.44 20.96 4.10
CA ILE A 40 30.18 22.12 3.55
C ILE A 40 29.41 23.43 3.79
N ILE A 41 28.09 23.46 3.60
CA ILE A 41 27.28 24.66 3.86
C ILE A 41 27.35 25.05 5.33
N TYR A 42 27.21 24.05 6.22
CA TYR A 42 27.30 24.27 7.68
C TYR A 42 28.67 24.79 8.13
N MET A 43 29.74 24.17 7.63
CA MET A 43 31.12 24.59 7.95
C MET A 43 31.46 26.01 7.46
N LYS A 44 30.82 26.48 6.39
CA LYS A 44 30.96 27.86 5.90
C LYS A 44 30.13 28.88 6.66
N GLY A 45 29.42 28.47 7.71
CA GLY A 45 28.58 29.35 8.53
C GLY A 45 27.32 29.85 7.80
N ASN A 46 26.97 29.24 6.67
CA ASN A 46 25.78 29.61 5.91
C ASN A 46 24.51 28.91 6.45
N THR A 47 23.39 29.59 6.36
CA THR A 47 22.08 28.99 6.69
C THR A 47 21.69 28.00 5.61
N ILE A 48 21.26 26.81 6.01
CA ILE A 48 20.75 25.76 5.09
C ILE A 48 19.34 26.15 4.66
N ASP A 49 19.12 26.20 3.36
CA ASP A 49 17.80 26.45 2.77
C ASP A 49 16.78 25.40 3.29
N PRO A 50 15.55 25.80 3.71
CA PRO A 50 14.52 24.88 4.19
C PRO A 50 14.16 23.78 3.19
N VAL A 51 14.15 24.10 1.88
CA VAL A 51 13.88 23.12 0.81
C VAL A 51 15.01 22.08 0.75
N LEU A 52 16.27 22.54 0.80
CA LEU A 52 17.43 21.63 0.80
C LEU A 52 17.44 20.73 2.05
N LYS A 53 17.08 21.28 3.22
CA LYS A 53 16.98 20.51 4.46
C LYS A 53 15.87 19.44 4.39
N GLY A 54 14.71 19.80 3.84
CA GLY A 54 13.60 18.86 3.62
C GLY A 54 13.98 17.76 2.62
N SER A 55 14.61 18.12 1.50
CA SER A 55 15.10 17.18 0.50
C SER A 55 16.14 16.22 1.06
N TYR A 56 17.09 16.73 1.85
CA TYR A 56 18.09 15.91 2.54
C TYR A 56 17.43 14.88 3.47
N LEU A 57 16.48 15.32 4.30
CA LEU A 57 15.77 14.42 5.21
C LEU A 57 15.04 13.29 4.45
N LEU A 58 14.36 13.64 3.35
CA LEU A 58 13.69 12.67 2.49
C LEU A 58 14.67 11.69 1.84
N VAL A 59 15.80 12.19 1.29
CA VAL A 59 16.82 11.33 0.66
C VAL A 59 17.45 10.40 1.69
N ILE A 60 17.77 10.87 2.89
CA ILE A 60 18.33 10.01 3.94
C ILE A 60 17.30 8.98 4.40
N LEU A 61 16.06 9.38 4.63
CA LEU A 61 15.00 8.46 5.08
C LEU A 61 14.71 7.37 4.01
N PHE A 62 14.39 7.78 2.79
CA PHE A 62 14.05 6.85 1.72
C PHE A 62 15.26 6.10 1.19
N GLY A 63 16.43 6.74 1.10
CA GLY A 63 17.68 6.10 0.73
C GLY A 63 18.11 5.03 1.73
N ALA A 64 18.04 5.33 3.04
CA ALA A 64 18.33 4.36 4.09
C ALA A 64 17.34 3.16 4.02
N LEU A 65 16.05 3.44 3.83
CA LEU A 65 15.05 2.40 3.60
C LEU A 65 15.40 1.56 2.36
N THR A 66 15.77 2.20 1.25
CA THR A 66 16.16 1.51 0.02
C THR A 66 17.38 0.62 0.22
N LEU A 67 18.41 1.12 0.91
CA LEU A 67 19.64 0.35 1.18
C LEU A 67 19.45 -0.74 2.23
N PHE A 68 18.65 -0.47 3.27
CA PHE A 68 18.36 -1.45 4.31
C PHE A 68 17.53 -2.62 3.79
N PHE A 69 16.67 -2.35 2.80
CA PHE A 69 15.75 -3.32 2.23
C PHE A 69 16.23 -3.90 0.89
N GLN A 70 17.54 -4.02 0.71
CA GLN A 70 18.17 -4.63 -0.48
C GLN A 70 17.95 -6.13 -0.61
N SER A 71 17.48 -6.82 0.42
CA SER A 71 17.31 -8.27 0.37
C SER A 71 16.07 -8.65 -0.44
N GLU A 72 16.19 -9.69 -1.24
CA GLU A 72 15.07 -10.34 -1.95
C GLU A 72 13.94 -10.68 -0.97
N GLU A 73 14.30 -11.10 0.24
CA GLU A 73 13.39 -11.38 1.33
C GLU A 73 12.47 -10.19 1.66
N PHE A 74 13.01 -8.96 1.67
CA PHE A 74 12.20 -7.79 1.95
C PHE A 74 11.19 -7.50 0.85
N ILE A 75 11.57 -7.69 -0.42
CA ILE A 75 10.62 -7.56 -1.55
C ILE A 75 9.47 -8.53 -1.37
N GLN A 76 9.77 -9.75 -0.90
CA GLN A 76 8.78 -10.79 -0.63
C GLN A 76 7.87 -10.46 0.58
N TRP A 77 8.36 -9.70 1.57
CA TRP A 77 7.58 -9.32 2.76
C TRP A 77 6.63 -8.14 2.54
N LYS A 78 6.89 -7.27 1.55
CA LYS A 78 6.06 -6.09 1.27
C LYS A 78 4.56 -6.39 1.14
N PRO A 79 4.12 -7.41 0.39
CA PRO A 79 2.70 -7.74 0.28
C PRO A 79 2.08 -8.11 1.63
N SER A 80 2.80 -8.87 2.47
CA SER A 80 2.30 -9.26 3.80
C SER A 80 2.10 -8.06 4.72
N ILE A 81 3.07 -7.13 4.74
CA ILE A 81 2.95 -5.89 5.52
C ILE A 81 1.74 -5.09 5.07
N LEU A 82 1.51 -4.99 3.73
CA LEU A 82 0.35 -4.31 3.18
C LEU A 82 -0.96 -4.98 3.63
N TYR A 83 -1.07 -6.30 3.51
CA TYR A 83 -2.29 -7.03 3.89
C TYR A 83 -2.58 -6.94 5.39
N PHE A 84 -1.57 -7.07 6.25
CA PHE A 84 -1.76 -6.88 7.68
C PHE A 84 -2.12 -5.43 8.01
N GLY A 85 -1.52 -4.46 7.33
CA GLY A 85 -1.89 -3.05 7.47
C GLY A 85 -3.35 -2.80 7.09
N LEU A 86 -3.85 -3.38 5.99
CA LEU A 86 -5.24 -3.32 5.58
C LEU A 86 -6.17 -4.00 6.60
N ALA A 87 -5.78 -5.18 7.13
CA ALA A 87 -6.55 -5.87 8.16
C ALA A 87 -6.68 -5.04 9.44
N VAL A 88 -5.56 -4.47 9.92
CA VAL A 88 -5.54 -3.60 11.11
C VAL A 88 -6.36 -2.34 10.88
N THR A 89 -6.22 -1.71 9.72
CA THR A 89 -7.00 -0.51 9.35
C THR A 89 -8.49 -0.83 9.38
N LEU A 90 -8.90 -1.93 8.73
CA LEU A 90 -10.30 -2.34 8.67
C LEU A 90 -10.86 -2.66 10.07
N LEU A 91 -10.11 -3.38 10.91
CA LEU A 91 -10.45 -3.66 12.31
C LEU A 91 -10.60 -2.37 13.13
N THR A 92 -9.68 -1.43 12.97
CA THR A 92 -9.74 -0.14 13.66
C THR A 92 -11.01 0.63 13.30
N PHE A 93 -11.34 0.68 12.01
CA PHE A 93 -12.60 1.31 11.57
C PHE A 93 -13.83 0.58 12.08
N LEU A 94 -13.85 -0.76 12.11
CA LEU A 94 -14.95 -1.54 12.66
C LEU A 94 -15.17 -1.28 14.16
N THR A 95 -14.10 -0.99 14.90
CA THR A 95 -14.15 -0.78 16.35
C THR A 95 -14.52 0.66 16.72
N PHE A 96 -13.98 1.64 16.01
CA PHE A 96 -14.08 3.05 16.39
C PHE A 96 -15.04 3.87 15.51
N SER A 97 -15.45 3.38 14.34
CA SER A 97 -16.37 4.10 13.45
C SER A 97 -17.83 3.68 13.69
N LYS A 98 -18.73 4.64 13.65
CA LYS A 98 -20.19 4.40 13.71
C LYS A 98 -20.72 3.75 12.43
N GLN A 99 -20.03 3.91 11.31
CA GLN A 99 -20.39 3.35 10.00
C GLN A 99 -19.42 2.27 9.61
N ASP A 100 -19.93 1.19 9.03
CA ASP A 100 -19.11 0.10 8.51
C ASP A 100 -18.20 0.59 7.37
N PRO A 101 -16.89 0.28 7.40
CA PRO A 101 -15.94 0.77 6.40
C PRO A 101 -16.22 0.24 4.99
N LEU A 102 -16.64 -1.01 4.82
CA LEU A 102 -17.02 -1.54 3.51
C LEU A 102 -18.30 -0.88 2.99
N GLN A 103 -19.27 -0.63 3.87
CA GLN A 103 -20.47 0.10 3.51
C GLN A 103 -20.13 1.49 2.97
N LYS A 104 -19.23 2.20 3.65
CA LYS A 104 -18.79 3.53 3.24
C LYS A 104 -18.07 3.50 1.89
N LEU A 105 -17.31 2.44 1.60
CA LEU A 105 -16.58 2.28 0.36
C LEU A 105 -17.49 1.89 -0.81
N PHE A 106 -18.38 0.93 -0.61
CA PHE A 106 -19.19 0.34 -1.67
C PHE A 106 -20.47 1.12 -1.99
N LEU A 107 -21.17 1.69 -0.99
CA LEU A 107 -22.41 2.42 -1.22
C LEU A 107 -22.33 3.52 -2.30
N PRO A 108 -21.30 4.38 -2.34
CA PRO A 108 -21.18 5.39 -3.39
C PRO A 108 -21.05 4.79 -4.80
N ILE A 109 -20.38 3.64 -4.92
CA ILE A 109 -20.18 2.93 -6.18
C ILE A 109 -21.53 2.39 -6.69
N PHE A 110 -22.30 1.74 -5.81
CA PHE A 110 -23.60 1.20 -6.15
C PHE A 110 -24.63 2.29 -6.48
N LYS A 111 -24.63 3.38 -5.70
CA LYS A 111 -25.47 4.54 -5.97
C LYS A 111 -25.19 5.15 -7.33
N LYS A 112 -23.92 5.23 -7.73
CA LYS A 112 -23.53 5.74 -9.06
C LYS A 112 -23.94 4.77 -10.19
N ALA A 113 -24.04 3.49 -9.90
CA ALA A 113 -24.51 2.46 -10.83
C ALA A 113 -26.05 2.31 -10.86
N ASN A 114 -26.81 3.17 -10.17
CA ASN A 114 -28.26 3.08 -9.97
C ASN A 114 -28.73 1.75 -9.38
N LEU A 115 -27.88 1.13 -8.55
CA LEU A 115 -28.20 -0.09 -7.82
C LEU A 115 -28.49 0.24 -6.36
N GLU A 116 -29.72 0.01 -5.92
CA GLU A 116 -30.09 0.17 -4.51
C GLU A 116 -29.71 -1.09 -3.72
N LEU A 117 -28.74 -0.95 -2.82
CA LEU A 117 -28.39 -2.02 -1.89
C LEU A 117 -29.10 -1.80 -0.56
N LYS A 118 -30.11 -2.61 -0.30
CA LYS A 118 -30.85 -2.63 0.97
C LYS A 118 -30.27 -3.59 2.01
N ALA A 119 -28.94 -3.82 2.02
CA ALA A 119 -28.31 -4.69 2.99
C ALA A 119 -28.29 -4.06 4.38
N ASN A 120 -28.69 -4.83 5.41
CA ASN A 120 -28.72 -4.37 6.78
C ASN A 120 -27.31 -4.22 7.38
N SER A 121 -27.18 -3.46 8.47
CA SER A 121 -25.90 -3.20 9.16
C SER A 121 -25.18 -4.49 9.58
N SER A 122 -25.90 -5.55 9.95
CA SER A 122 -25.30 -6.84 10.35
C SER A 122 -24.62 -7.54 9.18
N SER A 123 -25.16 -7.43 7.97
CA SER A 123 -24.58 -8.01 6.75
C SER A 123 -23.27 -7.33 6.40
N TRP A 124 -23.22 -6.00 6.48
CA TRP A 124 -22.01 -5.22 6.25
C TRP A 124 -20.91 -5.59 7.24
N LYS A 125 -21.21 -5.68 8.53
CA LYS A 125 -20.24 -6.09 9.56
C LYS A 125 -19.67 -7.48 9.29
N ARG A 126 -20.50 -8.48 8.93
CA ARG A 126 -20.04 -9.84 8.61
C ARG A 126 -19.09 -9.83 7.42
N LEU A 127 -19.41 -9.07 6.37
CA LEU A 127 -18.56 -8.92 5.20
C LEU A 127 -17.24 -8.26 5.57
N SER A 128 -17.25 -7.21 6.39
CA SER A 128 -16.03 -6.54 6.84
C SER A 128 -15.12 -7.47 7.64
N TYR A 129 -15.66 -8.31 8.52
CA TYR A 129 -14.87 -9.35 9.20
C TYR A 129 -14.33 -10.40 8.25
N LEU A 130 -15.09 -10.79 7.23
CA LEU A 130 -14.63 -11.70 6.18
C LEU A 130 -13.42 -11.12 5.42
N TRP A 131 -13.45 -9.83 5.11
CA TRP A 131 -12.33 -9.12 4.47
C TRP A 131 -11.12 -9.02 5.38
N VAL A 132 -11.30 -8.75 6.69
CA VAL A 132 -10.20 -8.80 7.67
C VAL A 132 -9.54 -10.16 7.68
N PHE A 133 -10.33 -11.24 7.76
CA PHE A 133 -9.83 -12.60 7.70
C PHE A 133 -9.11 -12.89 6.37
N GLY A 134 -9.68 -12.44 5.24
CA GLY A 134 -9.08 -12.56 3.91
C GLY A 134 -7.71 -11.89 3.82
N PHE A 135 -7.56 -10.67 4.34
CA PHE A 135 -6.29 -9.97 4.36
C PHE A 135 -5.26 -10.68 5.25
N ILE A 136 -5.65 -11.14 6.44
CA ILE A 136 -4.76 -11.91 7.30
C ILE A 136 -4.33 -13.20 6.60
N PHE A 137 -5.25 -13.91 5.98
CA PHE A 137 -4.96 -15.14 5.23
C PHE A 137 -3.99 -14.89 4.07
N LEU A 138 -4.22 -13.86 3.25
CA LEU A 138 -3.33 -13.50 2.14
C LEU A 138 -1.93 -13.08 2.64
N GLY A 139 -1.86 -12.34 3.74
CA GLY A 139 -0.59 -11.97 4.37
C GLY A 139 0.20 -13.18 4.85
N LEU A 140 -0.45 -14.12 5.53
CA LEU A 140 0.15 -15.37 6.01
C LEU A 140 0.54 -16.30 4.85
N ALA A 141 -0.33 -16.44 3.84
CA ALA A 141 -0.05 -17.24 2.65
C ALA A 141 1.17 -16.70 1.90
N ASN A 142 1.28 -15.37 1.76
CA ASN A 142 2.46 -14.76 1.15
C ASN A 142 3.75 -15.05 1.94
N ILE A 143 3.73 -14.96 3.28
CA ILE A 143 4.90 -15.32 4.12
C ILE A 143 5.25 -16.78 3.94
N TYR A 144 4.25 -17.66 3.94
CA TYR A 144 4.46 -19.09 3.76
C TYR A 144 5.14 -19.40 2.44
N VAL A 145 4.65 -18.83 1.33
CA VAL A 145 5.25 -19.04 0.00
C VAL A 145 6.64 -18.42 -0.06
N ALA A 146 6.84 -17.21 0.45
CA ALA A 146 8.13 -16.53 0.48
C ALA A 146 9.22 -17.30 1.26
N LYS A 147 8.84 -18.05 2.31
CA LYS A 147 9.79 -18.79 3.13
C LYS A 147 10.09 -20.21 2.65
N ASN A 148 9.14 -20.85 1.97
CA ASN A 148 9.23 -22.28 1.66
C ASN A 148 9.46 -22.58 0.17
N TYR A 149 9.38 -21.57 -0.69
CA TYR A 149 9.52 -21.73 -2.14
C TYR A 149 10.53 -20.73 -2.70
N ASP A 150 11.02 -21.00 -3.90
CA ASP A 150 11.92 -20.15 -4.66
C ASP A 150 11.26 -18.85 -5.14
N LEU A 151 12.08 -17.90 -5.60
CA LEU A 151 11.62 -16.58 -6.03
C LEU A 151 10.64 -16.66 -7.19
N ASP A 152 10.87 -17.57 -8.15
CA ASP A 152 10.02 -17.72 -9.35
C ASP A 152 8.61 -18.22 -8.97
N THR A 153 8.53 -19.17 -8.05
CA THR A 153 7.27 -19.66 -7.48
C THR A 153 6.55 -18.55 -6.73
N TRP A 154 7.27 -17.75 -5.92
CA TRP A 154 6.68 -16.62 -5.22
C TRP A 154 6.16 -15.54 -6.18
N VAL A 155 6.91 -15.20 -7.25
CA VAL A 155 6.47 -14.26 -8.29
C VAL A 155 5.19 -14.76 -8.96
N SER A 156 5.14 -16.04 -9.31
CA SER A 156 3.95 -16.68 -9.90
C SER A 156 2.75 -16.63 -8.95
N PHE A 157 2.95 -16.95 -7.68
CA PHE A 157 1.93 -16.84 -6.63
C PHE A 157 1.37 -15.42 -6.52
N LYS A 158 2.26 -14.42 -6.45
CA LYS A 158 1.87 -13.01 -6.36
C LYS A 158 1.12 -12.53 -7.60
N THR A 159 1.55 -12.98 -8.78
CA THR A 159 1.02 -12.51 -10.07
C THR A 159 -0.32 -13.13 -10.42
N PHE A 160 -0.53 -14.39 -10.07
CA PHE A 160 -1.74 -15.14 -10.48
C PHE A 160 -2.64 -15.48 -9.30
N VAL A 161 -2.12 -16.07 -8.23
CA VAL A 161 -2.97 -16.58 -7.14
C VAL A 161 -3.60 -15.46 -6.34
N ILE A 162 -2.81 -14.45 -5.96
CA ILE A 162 -3.32 -13.33 -5.16
C ILE A 162 -4.44 -12.56 -5.89
N PRO A 163 -4.30 -12.16 -7.17
CA PRO A 163 -5.39 -11.49 -7.90
C PRO A 163 -6.63 -12.36 -8.06
N ILE A 164 -6.48 -13.67 -8.31
CA ILE A 164 -7.61 -14.59 -8.42
C ILE A 164 -8.37 -14.67 -7.09
N VAL A 165 -7.66 -14.89 -5.98
CA VAL A 165 -8.27 -14.96 -4.65
C VAL A 165 -8.94 -13.62 -4.29
N SER A 166 -8.27 -12.49 -4.54
CA SER A 166 -8.84 -11.16 -4.30
C SER A 166 -10.10 -10.90 -5.13
N SER A 167 -10.12 -11.38 -6.39
CA SER A 167 -11.29 -11.29 -7.27
C SER A 167 -12.46 -12.12 -6.74
N ILE A 168 -12.19 -13.33 -6.25
CA ILE A 168 -13.21 -14.20 -5.63
C ILE A 168 -13.82 -13.49 -4.40
N PHE A 169 -12.99 -12.87 -3.55
CA PHE A 169 -13.47 -12.09 -2.41
C PHE A 169 -14.33 -10.91 -2.85
N LEU A 170 -13.89 -10.17 -3.88
CA LEU A 170 -14.62 -9.01 -4.38
C LEU A 170 -15.97 -9.43 -4.99
N PHE A 171 -15.98 -10.34 -5.96
CA PHE A 171 -17.21 -10.79 -6.63
C PHE A 171 -18.13 -11.55 -5.68
N GLY A 172 -17.58 -12.33 -4.75
CA GLY A 172 -18.35 -12.98 -3.69
C GLY A 172 -19.06 -11.95 -2.80
N THR A 173 -18.37 -10.88 -2.42
CA THR A 173 -18.96 -9.76 -1.66
C THR A 173 -20.09 -9.11 -2.44
N LEU A 174 -19.88 -8.80 -3.72
CA LEU A 174 -20.91 -8.21 -4.59
C LEU A 174 -22.12 -9.13 -4.72
N GLY A 175 -21.90 -10.42 -4.97
CA GLY A 175 -22.98 -11.42 -5.07
C GLY A 175 -23.81 -11.52 -3.81
N ILE A 176 -23.18 -11.57 -2.62
CA ILE A 176 -23.87 -11.61 -1.34
C ILE A 176 -24.69 -10.34 -1.10
N LEU A 177 -24.17 -9.16 -1.45
CA LEU A 177 -24.87 -7.90 -1.26
C LEU A 177 -26.09 -7.80 -2.18
N ILE A 178 -25.96 -8.22 -3.44
CA ILE A 178 -27.07 -8.22 -4.41
C ILE A 178 -28.15 -9.22 -3.99
N ALA A 179 -27.78 -10.44 -3.62
CA ALA A 179 -28.73 -11.47 -3.20
C ALA A 179 -29.56 -11.05 -1.98
N ARG A 180 -28.90 -10.45 -0.98
CA ARG A 180 -29.58 -9.96 0.22
C ARG A 180 -30.44 -8.71 -0.01
N GLY A 181 -30.07 -7.88 -0.98
CA GLY A 181 -30.89 -6.76 -1.42
C GLY A 181 -32.22 -7.25 -2.02
N ALA A 182 -32.17 -8.26 -2.88
CA ALA A 182 -33.33 -8.86 -3.50
C ALA A 182 -34.27 -9.58 -2.49
N GLU A 183 -33.71 -10.27 -1.48
CA GLU A 183 -34.50 -10.90 -0.41
C GLU A 183 -35.31 -9.88 0.40
N GLN A 184 -34.77 -8.71 0.68
CA GLN A 184 -35.47 -7.66 1.43
C GLN A 184 -36.58 -6.99 0.62
N GLU A 185 -36.42 -6.89 -0.69
CA GLU A 185 -37.45 -6.35 -1.58
C GLU A 185 -38.66 -7.27 -1.65
N ASN A 186 -38.43 -8.59 -1.75
CA ASN A 186 -39.51 -9.61 -1.76
C ASN A 186 -40.23 -9.77 -0.41
N SER A 187 -39.61 -9.37 0.70
CA SER A 187 -40.19 -9.44 2.05
C SER A 187 -40.91 -8.17 2.49
N SER A 188 -40.89 -7.11 1.70
CA SER A 188 -41.63 -5.88 1.96
C SER A 188 -43.10 -6.08 1.56
N PRO A 189 -44.10 -5.78 2.42
CA PRO A 189 -45.52 -5.90 2.03
C PRO A 189 -45.81 -4.98 0.83
N PRO A 190 -46.69 -5.39 -0.10
CA PRO A 190 -47.07 -4.56 -1.24
C PRO A 190 -47.60 -3.21 -0.71
N HIS A 191 -47.10 -2.12 -1.29
CA HIS A 191 -47.66 -0.80 -1.02
C HIS A 191 -49.16 -0.85 -1.27
N GLN A 192 -49.94 -0.70 -0.21
CA GLN A 192 -51.35 -0.45 -0.33
C GLN A 192 -51.50 1.02 -0.77
N ASP A 193 -51.84 1.21 -2.02
CA ASP A 193 -52.27 2.47 -2.61
C ASP A 193 -53.69 2.86 -2.05
#